data_9130fddd81240f79f7aced166bdbfad2
#
_entry.id   9130fddd81240f79f7aced166bdbfad2
#
_cell.length_a   1.000
_cell.length_b   1.000
_cell.length_c   1.000
_cell.angle_alpha   90.00
_cell.angle_beta   90.00
_cell.angle_gamma   90.00
#
_symmetry.space_group_name_H-M   'P 1'
#
loop_
_entity.id
_entity.type
_entity.pdbx_description
1 polymer ?
#
loop_
_entity_poly.entity_id
_entity_poly.type
_entity_poly.pdbx_seq_one_letter_code
_entity_poly.pdbx_strand_id
1 'polypeptide(L)'
;MVNKIADRDADANIIVLPADHLIIKEKTFLEKVELAFDLASKHDYLITLGITPTRPDTGYGYIQFIEKKEEEFFKVKTFTEKPSLEIAKAFLESGDFLWNAGIFVWNVKSIHKAFQEFLPEMTHEFDTCEYNNDKESVCIETIYPKVEKISIDNGILEKAKNVYVIPADLGWSDLGTWTSVYENAEKDENNNAVKSKHVLTYNSKGNIIRLRNNNKAAIIDGLENYIVVDTEKALLICPISNDQLIKDYVLDLKNFKKGEKFM
;
A
#
# COMPACT_ATOMS: atom_id res chain seq x y z
N MET A 1 -1.69 -15.65 -11.71
CA MET A 1 -0.60 -14.85 -12.33
C MET A 1 0.70 -15.66 -12.40
N VAL A 2 1.23 -16.19 -11.29
CA VAL A 2 2.50 -16.96 -11.26
C VAL A 2 2.52 -18.09 -12.28
N ASN A 3 1.53 -18.98 -12.26
CA ASN A 3 1.43 -20.11 -13.21
C ASN A 3 1.37 -19.65 -14.67
N LYS A 4 0.62 -18.58 -14.95
CA LYS A 4 0.52 -18.00 -16.30
C LYS A 4 1.87 -17.48 -16.83
N ILE A 5 2.70 -16.93 -15.94
CA ILE A 5 4.05 -16.49 -16.29
C ILE A 5 4.97 -17.69 -16.46
N ALA A 6 4.89 -18.66 -15.55
CA ALA A 6 5.69 -19.88 -15.60
C ALA A 6 5.49 -20.67 -16.93
N ASP A 7 4.27 -20.71 -17.45
CA ASP A 7 3.95 -21.32 -18.75
C ASP A 7 4.62 -20.61 -19.93
N ARG A 8 4.95 -19.33 -19.80
CA ARG A 8 5.62 -18.56 -20.85
C ARG A 8 7.12 -18.54 -20.68
N ASP A 9 7.58 -18.40 -19.45
CA ASP A 9 8.99 -18.38 -19.08
C ASP A 9 9.15 -18.94 -17.65
N ALA A 10 9.68 -20.15 -17.57
CA ALA A 10 9.90 -20.86 -16.32
C ALA A 10 11.01 -20.25 -15.44
N ASP A 11 11.81 -19.32 -15.98
CA ASP A 11 12.90 -18.65 -15.28
C ASP A 11 12.63 -17.15 -15.06
N ALA A 12 11.41 -16.68 -15.36
CA ALA A 12 11.04 -15.28 -15.25
C ALA A 12 11.23 -14.71 -13.84
N ASN A 13 11.75 -13.50 -13.75
CA ASN A 13 11.65 -12.68 -12.56
C ASN A 13 10.42 -11.78 -12.65
N ILE A 14 9.69 -11.69 -11.55
CA ILE A 14 8.41 -10.99 -11.46
C ILE A 14 8.55 -9.84 -10.48
N ILE A 15 8.07 -8.66 -10.87
CA ILE A 15 7.79 -7.57 -9.94
C ILE A 15 6.29 -7.39 -9.78
N VAL A 16 5.83 -7.23 -8.55
CA VAL A 16 4.44 -6.91 -8.20
C VAL A 16 4.40 -5.53 -7.59
N LEU A 17 3.59 -4.65 -8.16
CA LEU A 17 3.49 -3.23 -7.80
C LEU A 17 2.03 -2.86 -7.53
N PRO A 18 1.74 -2.08 -6.48
CA PRO A 18 0.48 -1.35 -6.38
C PRO A 18 0.34 -0.33 -7.52
N ALA A 19 -0.86 -0.21 -8.07
CA ALA A 19 -1.11 0.66 -9.24
C ALA A 19 -1.39 2.12 -8.88
N ASP A 20 -1.58 2.42 -7.59
CA ASP A 20 -2.09 3.68 -7.04
C ASP A 20 -1.12 4.36 -6.06
N HIS A 21 0.09 3.83 -5.89
CA HIS A 21 1.11 4.44 -5.06
C HIS A 21 1.89 5.54 -5.79
N LEU A 22 2.36 6.52 -5.02
CA LEU A 22 3.24 7.59 -5.51
C LEU A 22 4.71 7.21 -5.30
N ILE A 23 5.53 7.39 -6.33
CA ILE A 23 6.98 7.29 -6.29
C ILE A 23 7.56 8.54 -6.96
N ILE A 24 8.29 9.37 -6.21
CA ILE A 24 8.84 10.65 -6.72
C ILE A 24 10.24 10.46 -7.28
N LYS A 25 11.06 9.62 -6.63
CA LYS A 25 12.46 9.41 -7.01
C LYS A 25 12.59 8.23 -7.97
N GLU A 26 12.13 8.41 -9.22
CA GLU A 26 12.08 7.35 -10.24
C GLU A 26 13.44 6.68 -10.49
N LYS A 27 14.52 7.45 -10.54
CA LYS A 27 15.87 6.91 -10.77
C LYS A 27 16.28 5.95 -9.64
N THR A 28 16.12 6.36 -8.39
CA THR A 28 16.41 5.52 -7.22
C THR A 28 15.54 4.27 -7.20
N PHE A 29 14.27 4.41 -7.59
CA PHE A 29 13.37 3.27 -7.72
C PHE A 29 13.89 2.23 -8.72
N LEU A 30 14.29 2.67 -9.92
CA LEU A 30 14.83 1.78 -10.95
C LEU A 30 16.12 1.07 -10.47
N GLU A 31 17.05 1.80 -9.85
CA GLU A 31 18.28 1.23 -9.28
C GLU A 31 17.98 0.13 -8.24
N LYS A 32 17.00 0.35 -7.35
CA LYS A 32 16.62 -0.65 -6.33
C LYS A 32 15.87 -1.84 -6.92
N VAL A 33 15.07 -1.62 -7.96
CA VAL A 33 14.40 -2.70 -8.72
C VAL A 33 15.42 -3.55 -9.48
N GLU A 34 16.41 -2.94 -10.12
CA GLU A 34 17.50 -3.67 -10.79
C GLU A 34 18.29 -4.55 -9.81
N LEU A 35 18.64 -4.02 -8.63
CA LEU A 35 19.26 -4.80 -7.55
C LEU A 35 18.36 -5.97 -7.12
N ALA A 36 17.05 -5.72 -6.96
CA ALA A 36 16.12 -6.77 -6.57
C ALA A 36 16.02 -7.88 -7.63
N PHE A 37 15.99 -7.53 -8.92
CA PHE A 37 16.00 -8.51 -10.01
C PHE A 37 17.30 -9.32 -10.05
N ASP A 38 18.44 -8.68 -9.85
CA ASP A 38 19.74 -9.36 -9.81
C ASP A 38 19.78 -10.40 -8.67
N LEU A 39 19.33 -10.01 -7.48
CA LEU A 39 19.25 -10.92 -6.33
C LEU A 39 18.24 -12.06 -6.55
N ALA A 40 17.04 -11.77 -7.08
CA ALA A 40 16.01 -12.76 -7.35
C ALA A 40 16.45 -13.78 -8.43
N SER A 41 17.28 -13.36 -9.39
CA SER A 41 17.81 -14.25 -10.44
C SER A 41 18.87 -15.21 -9.94
N LYS A 42 19.63 -14.83 -8.89
CA LYS A 42 20.77 -15.58 -8.36
C LYS A 42 20.42 -16.44 -7.15
N HIS A 43 19.35 -16.09 -6.44
CA HIS A 43 19.01 -16.68 -5.15
C HIS A 43 17.53 -17.01 -5.06
N ASP A 44 17.20 -17.97 -4.19
CA ASP A 44 15.82 -18.31 -3.81
C ASP A 44 15.29 -17.29 -2.78
N TYR A 45 15.22 -16.00 -3.19
CA TYR A 45 14.80 -14.90 -2.30
C TYR A 45 13.43 -14.37 -2.70
N LEU A 46 12.64 -14.01 -1.67
CA LEU A 46 11.43 -13.20 -1.78
C LEU A 46 11.80 -11.80 -1.31
N ILE A 47 11.83 -10.83 -2.23
CA ILE A 47 12.38 -9.50 -1.97
C ILE A 47 11.26 -8.48 -1.90
N THR A 48 11.34 -7.57 -0.91
CA THR A 48 10.46 -6.41 -0.81
C THR A 48 11.28 -5.12 -0.71
N LEU A 49 10.69 -4.00 -1.13
CA LEU A 49 11.26 -2.68 -0.85
C LEU A 49 10.72 -2.16 0.47
N GLY A 50 11.60 -1.62 1.30
CA GLY A 50 11.28 -1.07 2.61
C GLY A 50 11.54 0.43 2.66
N ILE A 51 10.60 1.18 3.23
CA ILE A 51 10.69 2.64 3.39
C ILE A 51 11.00 2.99 4.84
N THR A 52 11.94 3.89 5.07
CA THR A 52 12.25 4.35 6.43
C THR A 52 11.05 5.06 7.05
N PRO A 53 10.54 4.59 8.20
CA PRO A 53 9.43 5.22 8.87
C PRO A 53 9.77 6.64 9.34
N THR A 54 8.87 7.58 9.09
CA THR A 54 8.99 8.98 9.55
C THR A 54 7.99 9.33 10.65
N ARG A 55 7.01 8.47 10.89
CA ARG A 55 5.95 8.61 11.91
C ARG A 55 5.44 7.22 12.32
N PRO A 56 4.73 7.09 13.47
CA PRO A 56 4.13 5.82 13.87
C PRO A 56 2.79 5.58 13.15
N ASP A 57 2.84 5.21 11.87
CA ASP A 57 1.64 4.95 11.07
C ASP A 57 1.06 3.57 11.38
N THR A 58 -0.24 3.51 11.64
CA THR A 58 -0.97 2.26 11.93
C THR A 58 -1.63 1.64 10.69
N GLY A 59 -1.55 2.33 9.55
CA GLY A 59 -2.09 1.85 8.27
C GLY A 59 -1.11 1.01 7.46
N TYR A 60 0.17 0.96 7.86
CA TYR A 60 1.24 0.27 7.13
C TYR A 60 1.67 -1.02 7.80
N GLY A 61 2.21 -1.93 6.99
CA GLY A 61 3.00 -3.06 7.46
C GLY A 61 4.41 -2.61 7.85
N TYR A 62 4.98 -3.24 8.86
CA TYR A 62 6.35 -3.00 9.35
C TYR A 62 7.20 -4.25 9.18
N ILE A 63 8.42 -4.06 8.73
CA ILE A 63 9.40 -5.10 8.45
C ILE A 63 10.60 -4.89 9.37
N GLN A 64 10.77 -5.79 10.35
CA GLN A 64 12.00 -5.83 11.13
C GLN A 64 13.09 -6.54 10.34
N PHE A 65 14.26 -5.95 10.26
CA PHE A 65 15.40 -6.49 9.53
C PHE A 65 16.63 -6.70 10.43
N ILE A 66 17.55 -7.52 9.94
CA ILE A 66 18.85 -7.75 10.59
C ILE A 66 19.87 -7.00 9.75
N GLU A 67 20.32 -5.85 10.27
CA GLU A 67 21.33 -5.04 9.62
C GLU A 67 22.67 -5.77 9.58
N LYS A 68 23.33 -5.74 8.42
CA LYS A 68 24.72 -6.16 8.26
C LYS A 68 25.51 -5.04 7.61
N LYS A 69 26.67 -4.77 8.16
CA LYS A 69 27.55 -3.74 7.60
C LYS A 69 27.89 -4.03 6.14
N GLU A 70 27.87 -2.98 5.32
CA GLU A 70 28.26 -3.00 3.90
C GLU A 70 27.32 -3.76 2.95
N GLU A 71 26.15 -4.23 3.40
CA GLU A 71 25.13 -4.81 2.53
C GLU A 71 24.04 -3.78 2.18
N GLU A 72 23.53 -3.81 0.95
CA GLU A 72 22.43 -2.95 0.48
C GLU A 72 21.05 -3.60 0.66
N PHE A 73 20.99 -4.84 1.13
CA PHE A 73 19.77 -5.61 1.39
C PHE A 73 19.93 -6.42 2.67
N PHE A 74 18.84 -6.64 3.38
CA PHE A 74 18.87 -7.24 4.70
C PHE A 74 17.87 -8.38 4.81
N LYS A 75 18.22 -9.39 5.60
CA LYS A 75 17.29 -10.48 5.92
C LYS A 75 16.17 -9.98 6.80
N VAL A 76 14.94 -10.26 6.43
CA VAL A 76 13.77 -9.97 7.26
C VAL A 76 13.74 -10.90 8.47
N LYS A 77 13.53 -10.32 9.65
CA LYS A 77 13.37 -11.04 10.91
C LYS A 77 11.91 -11.25 11.25
N THR A 78 11.10 -10.22 11.09
CA THR A 78 9.68 -10.26 11.43
C THR A 78 8.90 -9.31 10.50
N PHE A 79 7.70 -9.72 10.16
CA PHE A 79 6.74 -8.91 9.43
C PHE A 79 5.55 -8.65 10.36
N THR A 80 5.06 -7.42 10.45
CA THR A 80 3.92 -7.07 11.30
C THR A 80 2.98 -6.15 10.53
N GLU A 81 1.80 -6.63 10.21
CA GLU A 81 0.82 -5.87 9.43
C GLU A 81 -0.05 -5.01 10.36
N LYS A 82 -0.12 -3.72 10.08
CA LYS A 82 -1.01 -2.73 10.73
C LYS A 82 -1.03 -2.81 12.27
N PRO A 83 0.10 -2.52 12.93
CA PRO A 83 0.22 -2.60 14.39
C PRO A 83 -0.64 -1.55 15.10
N SER A 84 -0.83 -1.73 16.42
CA SER A 84 -1.39 -0.65 17.24
C SER A 84 -0.46 0.56 17.31
N LEU A 85 -0.99 1.73 17.66
CA LEU A 85 -0.20 2.97 17.76
C LEU A 85 0.98 2.83 18.73
N GLU A 86 0.81 2.12 19.85
CA GLU A 86 1.86 1.88 20.84
C GLU A 86 3.00 1.05 20.23
N ILE A 87 2.66 -0.01 19.50
CA ILE A 87 3.63 -0.87 18.83
C ILE A 87 4.33 -0.09 17.71
N ALA A 88 3.60 0.70 16.91
CA ALA A 88 4.17 1.52 15.84
C ALA A 88 5.18 2.55 16.38
N LYS A 89 4.92 3.15 17.56
CA LYS A 89 5.86 4.05 18.24
C LYS A 89 7.13 3.30 18.66
N ALA A 90 7.00 2.12 19.27
CA ALA A 90 8.14 1.30 19.67
C ALA A 90 8.99 0.88 18.45
N PHE A 91 8.37 0.56 17.31
CA PHE A 91 9.09 0.24 16.08
C PHE A 91 9.85 1.44 15.51
N LEU A 92 9.28 2.65 15.60
CA LEU A 92 9.95 3.86 15.16
C LEU A 92 11.17 4.17 16.05
N GLU A 93 11.03 3.99 17.37
CA GLU A 93 12.11 4.25 18.34
C GLU A 93 13.25 3.22 18.26
N SER A 94 12.97 1.98 17.90
CA SER A 94 13.99 0.92 17.81
C SER A 94 14.94 1.10 16.62
N GLY A 95 14.48 1.73 15.52
CA GLY A 95 15.30 2.07 14.37
C GLY A 95 15.63 0.91 13.42
N ASP A 96 15.19 -0.32 13.73
CA ASP A 96 15.43 -1.54 12.95
C ASP A 96 14.19 -2.02 12.18
N PHE A 97 13.24 -1.10 11.94
CA PHE A 97 12.03 -1.35 11.16
C PHE A 97 11.93 -0.46 9.93
N LEU A 98 11.37 -1.00 8.87
CA LEU A 98 10.98 -0.29 7.65
C LEU A 98 9.48 -0.48 7.42
N TRP A 99 8.82 0.49 6.76
CA TRP A 99 7.48 0.27 6.22
C TRP A 99 7.53 -0.65 5.01
N ASN A 100 6.59 -1.56 4.91
CA ASN A 100 6.39 -2.36 3.72
C ASN A 100 5.79 -1.50 2.59
N ALA A 101 6.54 -1.31 1.52
CA ALA A 101 6.06 -0.55 0.36
C ALA A 101 5.02 -1.31 -0.48
N GLY A 102 4.79 -2.61 -0.21
CA GLY A 102 3.94 -3.46 -1.04
C GLY A 102 4.52 -3.73 -2.44
N ILE A 103 5.83 -3.53 -2.60
CA ILE A 103 6.56 -3.75 -3.84
C ILE A 103 7.40 -5.01 -3.66
N PHE A 104 7.11 -6.04 -4.45
CA PHE A 104 7.73 -7.35 -4.30
C PHE A 104 8.42 -7.78 -5.59
N VAL A 105 9.60 -8.41 -5.43
CA VAL A 105 10.37 -8.99 -6.54
C VAL A 105 10.80 -10.41 -6.18
N TRP A 106 10.57 -11.34 -7.08
CA TRP A 106 10.95 -12.74 -6.93
C TRP A 106 11.09 -13.47 -8.26
N ASN A 107 11.81 -14.57 -8.26
CA ASN A 107 11.78 -15.49 -9.37
C ASN A 107 10.47 -16.31 -9.32
N VAL A 108 9.94 -16.66 -10.48
CA VAL A 108 8.69 -17.43 -10.61
C VAL A 108 8.74 -18.76 -9.85
N LYS A 109 9.89 -19.46 -9.84
CA LYS A 109 10.09 -20.71 -9.10
C LYS A 109 10.06 -20.50 -7.59
N SER A 110 10.72 -19.43 -7.10
CA SER A 110 10.78 -19.12 -5.68
C SER A 110 9.40 -18.82 -5.10
N ILE A 111 8.62 -18.00 -5.78
CA ILE A 111 7.27 -17.67 -5.30
C ILE A 111 6.30 -18.85 -5.46
N HIS A 112 6.39 -19.65 -6.52
CA HIS A 112 5.56 -20.84 -6.70
C HIS A 112 5.83 -21.86 -5.57
N LYS A 113 7.10 -22.09 -5.24
CA LYS A 113 7.50 -22.97 -4.12
C LYS A 113 6.93 -22.46 -2.79
N ALA A 114 6.97 -21.14 -2.55
CA ALA A 114 6.39 -20.54 -1.35
C ALA A 114 4.87 -20.72 -1.29
N PHE A 115 4.16 -20.58 -2.42
CA PHE A 115 2.74 -20.88 -2.51
C PHE A 115 2.45 -22.35 -2.18
N GLN A 116 3.23 -23.29 -2.72
CA GLN A 116 3.09 -24.73 -2.44
C GLN A 116 3.32 -25.05 -0.96
N GLU A 117 4.29 -24.38 -0.32
CA GLU A 117 4.62 -24.62 1.09
C GLU A 117 3.59 -24.03 2.05
N PHE A 118 3.14 -22.78 1.82
CA PHE A 118 2.35 -22.02 2.79
C PHE A 118 0.86 -21.95 2.46
N LEU A 119 0.48 -22.15 1.20
CA LEU A 119 -0.90 -22.10 0.71
C LEU A 119 -1.19 -23.29 -0.25
N PRO A 120 -0.97 -24.55 0.19
CA PRO A 120 -1.02 -25.73 -0.69
C PRO A 120 -2.40 -25.94 -1.32
N GLU A 121 -3.49 -25.71 -0.60
CA GLU A 121 -4.85 -25.90 -1.11
C GLU A 121 -5.15 -24.89 -2.23
N MET A 122 -4.80 -23.61 -2.01
CA MET A 122 -4.95 -22.57 -3.03
C MET A 122 -4.11 -22.90 -4.28
N THR A 123 -2.87 -23.33 -4.07
CA THR A 123 -1.96 -23.68 -5.17
C THR A 123 -2.51 -24.86 -5.98
N HIS A 124 -2.97 -25.91 -5.31
CA HIS A 124 -3.57 -27.07 -5.97
C HIS A 124 -4.74 -26.69 -6.86
N GLU A 125 -5.66 -25.85 -6.37
CA GLU A 125 -6.80 -25.38 -7.16
C GLU A 125 -6.34 -24.64 -8.43
N PHE A 126 -5.43 -23.68 -8.29
CA PHE A 126 -4.94 -22.90 -9.43
C PHE A 126 -4.04 -23.73 -10.39
N ASP A 127 -3.36 -24.76 -9.91
CA ASP A 127 -2.55 -25.65 -10.77
C ASP A 127 -3.42 -26.51 -11.70
N THR A 128 -4.73 -26.62 -11.44
CA THR A 128 -5.67 -27.31 -12.35
C THR A 128 -6.06 -26.48 -13.57
N CYS A 129 -5.79 -25.17 -13.57
CA CYS A 129 -6.12 -24.29 -14.69
C CYS A 129 -5.15 -24.44 -15.85
N GLU A 130 -5.70 -24.44 -17.06
CA GLU A 130 -4.94 -24.23 -18.29
C GLU A 130 -4.84 -22.73 -18.55
N TYR A 131 -3.61 -22.20 -18.61
CA TYR A 131 -3.36 -20.77 -18.82
C TYR A 131 -3.07 -20.45 -20.29
N ASN A 132 -3.14 -19.16 -20.62
CA ASN A 132 -2.86 -18.65 -21.98
C ASN A 132 -3.79 -19.18 -23.09
N ASN A 133 -5.03 -19.55 -22.74
CA ASN A 133 -6.07 -20.00 -23.67
C ASN A 133 -7.46 -19.44 -23.26
N ASP A 134 -8.47 -19.73 -24.07
CA ASP A 134 -9.84 -19.20 -23.86
C ASP A 134 -10.54 -19.77 -22.61
N LYS A 135 -10.03 -20.82 -22.00
CA LYS A 135 -10.61 -21.45 -20.78
C LYS A 135 -10.10 -20.81 -19.49
N GLU A 136 -9.03 -19.99 -19.55
CA GLU A 136 -8.40 -19.38 -18.38
C GLU A 136 -9.37 -18.56 -17.54
N SER A 137 -10.16 -17.67 -18.16
CA SER A 137 -11.10 -16.81 -17.44
C SER A 137 -12.16 -17.62 -16.70
N VAL A 138 -12.72 -18.63 -17.33
CA VAL A 138 -13.73 -19.52 -16.73
C VAL A 138 -13.15 -20.29 -15.54
N CYS A 139 -11.91 -20.80 -15.66
CA CYS A 139 -11.25 -21.50 -14.56
C CYS A 139 -11.04 -20.55 -13.38
N ILE A 140 -10.47 -19.36 -13.60
CA ILE A 140 -10.22 -18.37 -12.55
C ILE A 140 -11.52 -17.93 -11.87
N GLU A 141 -12.57 -17.60 -12.63
CA GLU A 141 -13.89 -17.22 -12.10
C GLU A 141 -14.53 -18.32 -11.25
N THR A 142 -14.24 -19.59 -11.55
CA THR A 142 -14.73 -20.74 -10.81
C THR A 142 -13.98 -20.98 -9.50
N ILE A 143 -12.64 -20.77 -9.49
CA ILE A 143 -11.76 -21.08 -8.36
C ILE A 143 -11.67 -19.90 -7.39
N TYR A 144 -11.49 -18.68 -7.91
CA TYR A 144 -11.21 -17.50 -7.09
C TYR A 144 -12.20 -17.24 -5.94
N PRO A 145 -13.52 -17.48 -6.09
CA PRO A 145 -14.47 -17.34 -4.98
C PRO A 145 -14.35 -18.41 -3.89
N LYS A 146 -13.70 -19.54 -4.18
CA LYS A 146 -13.61 -20.71 -3.27
C LYS A 146 -12.36 -20.68 -2.39
N VAL A 147 -11.30 -20.01 -2.85
CA VAL A 147 -10.04 -19.95 -2.11
C VAL A 147 -10.11 -18.97 -0.94
N GLU A 148 -9.26 -19.20 0.06
CA GLU A 148 -9.15 -18.34 1.22
C GLU A 148 -8.77 -16.90 0.83
N LYS A 149 -9.45 -15.93 1.45
CA LYS A 149 -9.13 -14.50 1.29
C LYS A 149 -7.98 -14.14 2.22
N ILE A 150 -6.76 -14.23 1.73
CA ILE A 150 -5.55 -13.92 2.49
C ILE A 150 -4.62 -13.03 1.65
N SER A 151 -3.94 -12.06 2.28
CA SER A 151 -2.91 -11.26 1.62
C SER A 151 -1.63 -12.08 1.43
N ILE A 152 -0.79 -11.67 0.48
CA ILE A 152 0.54 -12.27 0.28
C ILE A 152 1.41 -12.12 1.53
N ASP A 153 1.24 -11.00 2.25
CA ASP A 153 1.96 -10.71 3.48
C ASP A 153 1.68 -11.77 4.55
N ASN A 154 0.41 -11.99 4.90
CA ASN A 154 0.00 -12.95 5.93
C ASN A 154 0.11 -14.41 5.45
N GLY A 155 -0.15 -14.64 4.16
CA GLY A 155 -0.13 -15.99 3.59
C GLY A 155 1.28 -16.55 3.44
N ILE A 156 2.24 -15.74 3.06
CA ILE A 156 3.59 -16.16 2.67
C ILE A 156 4.68 -15.38 3.41
N LEU A 157 4.72 -14.05 3.32
CA LEU A 157 5.90 -13.28 3.74
C LEU A 157 6.16 -13.33 5.25
N GLU A 158 5.12 -13.41 6.08
CA GLU A 158 5.26 -13.60 7.53
C GLU A 158 5.81 -14.98 7.91
N LYS A 159 5.66 -15.98 7.04
CA LYS A 159 6.01 -17.40 7.30
C LYS A 159 7.34 -17.81 6.66
N ALA A 160 7.66 -17.22 5.52
CA ALA A 160 8.82 -17.58 4.73
C ALA A 160 10.12 -17.11 5.39
N LYS A 161 11.16 -17.98 5.34
CA LYS A 161 12.46 -17.72 5.97
C LYS A 161 13.49 -17.08 5.03
N ASN A 162 13.15 -16.97 3.74
CA ASN A 162 13.98 -16.43 2.67
C ASN A 162 13.49 -15.06 2.18
N VAL A 163 12.87 -14.28 3.07
CA VAL A 163 12.44 -12.90 2.79
C VAL A 163 13.57 -11.94 3.07
N TYR A 164 13.80 -11.03 2.12
CA TYR A 164 14.80 -9.97 2.20
C TYR A 164 14.17 -8.62 1.90
N VAL A 165 14.69 -7.56 2.52
CA VAL A 165 14.25 -6.18 2.31
C VAL A 165 15.40 -5.34 1.76
N ILE A 166 15.10 -4.52 0.77
CA ILE A 166 16.00 -3.48 0.25
C ILE A 166 15.48 -2.13 0.75
N PRO A 167 16.21 -1.45 1.64
CA PRO A 167 15.86 -0.08 2.05
C PRO A 167 15.92 0.88 0.86
N ALA A 168 14.89 1.70 0.72
CA ALA A 168 14.75 2.60 -0.41
C ALA A 168 14.13 3.94 0.00
N ASP A 169 14.81 5.04 -0.33
CA ASP A 169 14.27 6.40 -0.20
C ASP A 169 13.69 6.83 -1.56
N LEU A 170 12.43 6.51 -1.77
CA LEU A 170 11.73 6.67 -3.05
C LEU A 170 10.88 7.95 -3.13
N GLY A 171 10.74 8.71 -2.03
CA GLY A 171 9.64 9.67 -1.92
C GLY A 171 8.29 8.96 -2.05
N TRP A 172 8.19 7.78 -1.44
CA TRP A 172 7.04 6.89 -1.56
C TRP A 172 5.89 7.32 -0.65
N SER A 173 4.67 7.17 -1.17
CA SER A 173 3.43 7.24 -0.40
C SER A 173 2.38 6.32 -1.04
N ASP A 174 1.60 5.63 -0.22
CA ASP A 174 0.44 4.86 -0.68
C ASP A 174 -0.78 5.75 -0.99
N LEU A 175 -0.74 7.03 -0.60
CA LEU A 175 -1.86 7.98 -0.68
C LEU A 175 -3.16 7.43 -0.05
N GLY A 176 -3.03 6.48 0.88
CA GLY A 176 -4.14 5.75 1.49
C GLY A 176 -4.89 6.52 2.56
N THR A 177 -4.33 7.64 3.04
CA THR A 177 -4.94 8.52 4.06
C THR A 177 -4.96 9.97 3.59
N TRP A 178 -5.83 10.78 4.17
CA TRP A 178 -5.85 12.22 3.88
C TRP A 178 -4.57 12.92 4.37
N THR A 179 -3.96 12.42 5.43
CA THR A 179 -2.65 12.91 5.91
C THR A 179 -1.59 12.69 4.85
N SER A 180 -1.49 11.49 4.25
CA SER A 180 -0.52 11.22 3.19
C SER A 180 -0.80 12.02 1.90
N VAL A 181 -2.07 12.26 1.59
CA VAL A 181 -2.46 13.17 0.48
C VAL A 181 -2.01 14.59 0.78
N TYR A 182 -2.21 15.09 2.02
CA TYR A 182 -1.79 16.43 2.42
C TYR A 182 -0.27 16.61 2.36
N GLU A 183 0.49 15.63 2.85
CA GLU A 183 1.95 15.67 2.84
C GLU A 183 2.52 15.85 1.43
N ASN A 184 1.90 15.21 0.44
CA ASN A 184 2.35 15.18 -0.97
C ASN A 184 1.63 16.19 -1.88
N ALA A 185 0.69 16.99 -1.35
CA ALA A 185 -0.03 18.00 -2.14
C ALA A 185 0.74 19.32 -2.22
N GLU A 186 0.52 20.06 -3.32
CA GLU A 186 0.88 21.47 -3.38
C GLU A 186 0.05 22.27 -2.38
N LYS A 187 0.66 23.24 -1.70
CA LYS A 187 0.05 24.04 -0.64
C LYS A 187 0.15 25.52 -0.95
N ASP A 188 -0.87 26.27 -0.56
CA ASP A 188 -0.86 27.74 -0.59
C ASP A 188 0.04 28.33 0.52
N GLU A 189 0.11 29.68 0.60
CA GLU A 189 0.90 30.43 1.57
C GLU A 189 0.51 30.12 3.04
N ASN A 190 -0.72 29.69 3.27
CA ASN A 190 -1.24 29.29 4.57
C ASN A 190 -1.19 27.77 4.79
N ASN A 191 -0.40 27.04 4.00
CA ASN A 191 -0.32 25.59 4.04
C ASN A 191 -1.65 24.84 3.80
N ASN A 192 -2.63 25.44 3.08
CA ASN A 192 -3.82 24.71 2.69
C ASN A 192 -3.56 23.97 1.37
N ALA A 193 -3.91 22.67 1.32
CA ALA A 193 -3.91 21.87 0.10
C ALA A 193 -5.29 21.98 -0.57
N VAL A 194 -5.42 22.89 -1.54
CA VAL A 194 -6.70 23.19 -2.21
C VAL A 194 -6.70 22.61 -3.62
N LYS A 195 -7.50 21.58 -3.86
CA LYS A 195 -7.69 20.98 -5.20
C LYS A 195 -9.08 21.31 -5.73
N SER A 196 -9.36 22.62 -5.92
CA SER A 196 -10.65 23.10 -6.41
C SER A 196 -10.50 24.53 -6.94
N LYS A 197 -11.25 24.87 -8.01
CA LYS A 197 -11.08 26.17 -8.71
C LYS A 197 -11.69 27.37 -7.98
N HIS A 198 -12.73 27.15 -7.18
CA HIS A 198 -13.54 28.23 -6.61
C HIS A 198 -13.61 28.08 -5.08
N VAL A 199 -12.46 28.27 -4.41
CA VAL A 199 -12.36 28.26 -2.95
C VAL A 199 -11.74 29.56 -2.49
N LEU A 200 -12.38 30.22 -1.54
CA LEU A 200 -11.85 31.36 -0.80
C LEU A 200 -11.62 30.93 0.66
N THR A 201 -10.44 31.18 1.16
CA THR A 201 -10.06 30.86 2.54
C THR A 201 -9.75 32.14 3.29
N TYR A 202 -10.33 32.32 4.48
CA TYR A 202 -10.09 33.41 5.40
C TYR A 202 -9.67 32.84 6.75
N ASN A 203 -8.63 33.36 7.38
CA ASN A 203 -8.16 32.96 8.70
C ASN A 203 -8.01 31.40 8.83
N SER A 204 -7.68 30.74 7.74
CA SER A 204 -7.69 29.27 7.63
C SER A 204 -6.32 28.75 7.22
N LYS A 205 -5.79 27.74 7.92
CA LYS A 205 -4.46 27.20 7.66
C LYS A 205 -4.38 25.69 7.85
N GLY A 206 -3.49 25.05 7.10
CA GLY A 206 -3.19 23.63 7.26
C GLY A 206 -4.34 22.69 6.85
N ASN A 207 -5.25 23.13 5.98
CA ASN A 207 -6.44 22.37 5.63
C ASN A 207 -6.26 21.60 4.32
N ILE A 208 -7.00 20.51 4.18
CA ILE A 208 -7.22 19.81 2.91
C ILE A 208 -8.62 20.18 2.42
N ILE A 209 -8.72 20.77 1.23
CA ILE A 209 -9.99 21.23 0.68
C ILE A 209 -10.17 20.66 -0.72
N ARG A 210 -11.17 19.80 -0.90
CA ARG A 210 -11.49 19.16 -2.17
C ARG A 210 -12.98 19.21 -2.45
N LEU A 211 -13.34 19.99 -3.45
CA LEU A 211 -14.72 20.00 -3.98
C LEU A 211 -14.76 19.17 -5.26
N ARG A 212 -15.70 18.25 -5.35
CA ARG A 212 -15.86 17.41 -6.55
C ARG A 212 -16.30 18.23 -7.76
N ASN A 213 -17.17 19.21 -7.55
CA ASN A 213 -17.81 19.94 -8.64
C ASN A 213 -17.24 21.35 -8.76
N ASN A 214 -16.67 21.69 -9.91
CA ASN A 214 -16.19 23.03 -10.23
C ASN A 214 -17.32 24.06 -10.39
N ASN A 215 -18.60 23.67 -10.33
CA ASN A 215 -19.75 24.55 -10.39
C ASN A 215 -20.20 25.04 -8.99
N LYS A 216 -19.51 24.60 -7.94
CA LYS A 216 -19.70 25.10 -6.57
C LYS A 216 -18.55 25.98 -6.17
N ALA A 217 -18.85 27.06 -5.43
CA ALA A 217 -17.86 27.81 -4.68
C ALA A 217 -17.94 27.44 -3.20
N ALA A 218 -16.81 27.45 -2.52
CA ALA A 218 -16.74 27.37 -1.06
C ALA A 218 -16.05 28.59 -0.47
N ILE A 219 -16.59 29.07 0.63
CA ILE A 219 -15.96 30.08 1.49
C ILE A 219 -15.71 29.41 2.83
N ILE A 220 -14.45 29.43 3.27
CA ILE A 220 -14.01 28.76 4.49
C ILE A 220 -13.30 29.81 5.35
N ASP A 221 -13.81 30.04 6.53
CA ASP A 221 -13.26 31.00 7.48
C ASP A 221 -12.99 30.32 8.84
N GLY A 222 -11.79 30.54 9.38
CA GLY A 222 -11.40 30.10 10.72
C GLY A 222 -11.12 28.64 10.90
N LEU A 223 -10.98 27.82 9.82
CA LEU A 223 -10.60 26.40 9.95
C LEU A 223 -9.08 26.22 10.02
N GLU A 224 -8.64 25.39 10.94
CA GLU A 224 -7.23 25.03 11.11
C GLU A 224 -7.06 23.52 11.23
N ASN A 225 -6.24 22.92 10.33
CA ASN A 225 -5.94 21.48 10.28
C ASN A 225 -7.19 20.60 10.09
N TYR A 226 -8.05 20.97 9.14
CA TYR A 226 -9.26 20.24 8.80
C TYR A 226 -9.19 19.59 7.40
N ILE A 227 -9.92 18.51 7.25
CA ILE A 227 -10.29 17.88 5.98
C ILE A 227 -11.68 18.39 5.63
N VAL A 228 -11.82 19.01 4.46
CA VAL A 228 -13.10 19.45 3.87
C VAL A 228 -13.24 18.80 2.51
N VAL A 229 -14.10 17.80 2.40
CA VAL A 229 -14.32 17.03 1.17
C VAL A 229 -15.78 17.04 0.80
N ASP A 230 -16.11 17.64 -0.34
CA ASP A 230 -17.43 17.63 -0.94
C ASP A 230 -17.47 16.57 -2.05
N THR A 231 -18.36 15.63 -1.93
CA THR A 231 -18.68 14.64 -2.96
C THR A 231 -20.03 14.95 -3.59
N GLU A 232 -20.48 14.11 -4.51
CA GLU A 232 -21.82 14.28 -5.09
C GLU A 232 -22.94 14.09 -4.06
N LYS A 233 -22.68 13.23 -3.06
CA LYS A 233 -23.70 12.77 -2.13
C LYS A 233 -23.49 13.20 -0.69
N ALA A 234 -22.27 13.57 -0.30
CA ALA A 234 -21.94 13.86 1.09
C ALA A 234 -20.87 14.96 1.20
N LEU A 235 -20.94 15.71 2.29
CA LEU A 235 -19.90 16.65 2.71
C LEU A 235 -19.26 16.13 3.99
N LEU A 236 -17.94 15.97 3.97
CA LEU A 236 -17.14 15.63 5.16
C LEU A 236 -16.38 16.88 5.63
N ILE A 237 -16.46 17.17 6.91
CA ILE A 237 -15.62 18.14 7.60
C ILE A 237 -15.15 17.51 8.92
N CYS A 238 -13.85 17.24 9.04
CA CYS A 238 -13.28 16.70 10.28
C CYS A 238 -11.84 17.15 10.46
N PRO A 239 -11.27 17.13 11.68
CA PRO A 239 -9.84 17.37 11.89
C PRO A 239 -8.98 16.37 11.12
N ILE A 240 -7.80 16.80 10.63
CA ILE A 240 -6.84 15.88 9.98
C ILE A 240 -6.40 14.76 10.93
N SER A 241 -6.29 15.05 12.22
CA SER A 241 -5.96 14.05 13.24
C SER A 241 -6.93 12.86 13.30
N ASN A 242 -8.11 13.02 12.70
CA ASN A 242 -9.17 12.00 12.70
C ASN A 242 -9.26 11.26 11.35
N ASP A 243 -8.27 11.37 10.49
CA ASP A 243 -8.32 10.79 9.14
C ASP A 243 -8.56 9.27 9.15
N GLN A 244 -7.99 8.55 10.12
CA GLN A 244 -8.20 7.10 10.30
C GLN A 244 -9.64 6.74 10.69
N LEU A 245 -10.36 7.66 11.36
CA LEU A 245 -11.76 7.45 11.77
C LEU A 245 -12.76 7.65 10.62
N ILE A 246 -12.31 8.15 9.46
CA ILE A 246 -13.21 8.39 8.32
C ILE A 246 -13.89 7.10 7.85
N LYS A 247 -13.23 5.97 7.98
CA LYS A 247 -13.82 4.64 7.66
C LYS A 247 -15.02 4.35 8.55
N ASP A 248 -14.93 4.69 9.84
CA ASP A 248 -16.02 4.50 10.79
C ASP A 248 -17.16 5.48 10.51
N TYR A 249 -16.85 6.74 10.18
CA TYR A 249 -17.86 7.73 9.78
C TYR A 249 -18.65 7.29 8.53
N VAL A 250 -17.97 6.66 7.57
CA VAL A 250 -18.63 6.10 6.38
C VAL A 250 -19.55 4.93 6.76
N LEU A 251 -19.13 4.05 7.69
CA LEU A 251 -19.97 2.97 8.22
C LEU A 251 -21.18 3.52 8.96
N ASP A 252 -21.00 4.53 9.80
CA ASP A 252 -22.09 5.20 10.52
C ASP A 252 -23.08 5.85 9.55
N LEU A 253 -22.59 6.50 8.51
CA LEU A 253 -23.43 7.09 7.47
C LEU A 253 -24.26 6.00 6.74
N LYS A 254 -23.67 4.82 6.49
CA LYS A 254 -24.38 3.68 5.90
C LYS A 254 -25.52 3.18 6.79
N ASN A 255 -25.30 3.16 8.10
CA ASN A 255 -26.28 2.72 9.10
C ASN A 255 -27.31 3.79 9.45
N PHE A 256 -27.09 5.04 9.01
CA PHE A 256 -28.05 6.12 9.22
C PHE A 256 -29.33 5.88 8.42
N LYS A 257 -30.47 6.36 8.93
CA LYS A 257 -31.78 6.17 8.29
C LYS A 257 -31.76 6.68 6.84
N LYS A 258 -31.89 5.78 5.86
CA LYS A 258 -31.75 6.02 4.42
C LYS A 258 -30.29 6.34 3.99
N GLY A 259 -29.28 6.00 4.79
CA GLY A 259 -27.86 6.28 4.53
C GLY A 259 -27.32 5.65 3.23
N GLU A 260 -27.88 4.54 2.78
CA GLU A 260 -27.53 3.88 1.50
C GLU A 260 -27.62 4.80 0.28
N LYS A 261 -28.39 5.89 0.35
CA LYS A 261 -28.48 6.90 -0.73
C LYS A 261 -27.26 7.79 -0.84
N PHE A 262 -26.43 7.82 0.21
CA PHE A 262 -25.25 8.67 0.31
C PHE A 262 -23.94 7.93 0.12
N MET A 263 -24.01 6.63 -0.22
CA MET A 263 -22.87 5.75 -0.52
C MET A 263 -22.54 5.72 -2.02
#